data_08c115a84ecd65ec8ed58f93a486be35
#
_entry.id   08c115a84ecd65ec8ed58f93a486be35
#
_cell.length_a   1.000
_cell.length_b   1.000
_cell.length_c   1.000
_cell.angle_alpha   90.00
_cell.angle_beta   90.00
_cell.angle_gamma   90.00
#
_symmetry.space_group_name_H-M   'P 1'
#
loop_
_entity.id
_entity.type
_entity.pdbx_description
1 polymer ?
#
loop_
_entity_poly.entity_id
_entity_poly.type
_entity_poly.pdbx_seq_one_letter_code
_entity_poly.pdbx_strand_id
1 'polypeptide(L)'
;MFNRNRCLRRVAAIASISSLVTGCGVLSSDTSDDEGPIVVGTTSSPSTLDPAASWDSSWELFRNIYQTLLSYPVGASTPQPDAAKSCEFSDGSNQVFRCELREGLTFSDGSALDAKAVKHSIDRIRKINVNGGPAGLLGSLERVQAPSEREVVFYLNKPDATFPFVLATPAMSIVGPDAYPADALREDDGVVGSGPYTLQSYKEGEEAELARNDRYEGSAERQNNAVTVRYFQDSGTMVKALRDDRIDLTYRGLAADDIIDLQGKTSKEEELQLIDGTGTDINYLVFNPEDPWAGKKAVRQAVAQVVDRAAIAHKVYKDTVDPLYSMVPKGLTGHTTGFFDDYGEPSVPKARRILAEAGITEPVPLTLWYTTDRYGSETALEFKELERQLEASKLFDITLKSRPWKTYVEGYQKGEYPVFGRGWAPDFPDADNFIAPFVGKQNALGTPYEATEIINDLLPSSRRESDRGNVVKQFEEAQQILVDDVRLLPLWQGRPYVAASRDISGAERSLDPSTIMMLWQLSRKTSW
;
A
#
# COMPACT_ATOMS: atom_id res chain seq x y z
N MET A 1 57.70 -46.79 43.47
CA MET A 1 58.96 -46.20 43.97
C MET A 1 58.64 -44.75 44.27
N PHE A 2 58.50 -44.44 45.55
CA PHE A 2 59.33 -43.57 46.37
C PHE A 2 59.38 -42.14 45.87
N ASN A 3 59.09 -41.05 46.54
CA ASN A 3 58.88 -40.70 47.98
C ASN A 3 58.66 -39.18 47.99
N ARG A 4 57.60 -38.61 48.65
CA ARG A 4 57.71 -37.97 50.01
C ARG A 4 58.66 -36.72 50.07
N ASN A 5 58.23 -35.51 50.41
CA ASN A 5 57.94 -34.90 51.71
C ASN A 5 57.82 -33.37 51.55
N ARG A 6 56.80 -32.71 52.07
CA ARG A 6 56.67 -32.02 53.37
C ARG A 6 57.66 -30.85 53.62
N CYS A 7 57.09 -29.64 53.81
CA CYS A 7 57.01 -28.90 55.11
C CYS A 7 56.71 -27.42 54.80
N LEU A 8 55.67 -26.82 55.22
CA LEU A 8 55.26 -26.22 56.52
C LEU A 8 55.96 -24.89 56.90
N ARG A 9 55.07 -23.90 57.23
CA ARG A 9 55.18 -22.75 58.16
C ARG A 9 55.66 -21.42 57.60
N ARG A 10 55.16 -20.25 57.97
CA ARG A 10 54.16 -19.70 58.94
C ARG A 10 53.92 -18.23 58.58
N VAL A 11 52.71 -17.77 58.73
CA VAL A 11 52.20 -16.61 59.46
C VAL A 11 52.97 -15.30 59.43
N ALA A 12 52.39 -14.24 58.97
CA ALA A 12 52.25 -12.98 59.71
C ALA A 12 51.11 -12.10 59.07
N ALA A 13 50.16 -11.75 59.90
CA ALA A 13 49.11 -10.78 59.65
C ALA A 13 49.65 -9.39 59.94
N ILE A 14 49.29 -8.39 59.12
CA ILE A 14 49.21 -7.00 59.54
C ILE A 14 47.98 -6.37 58.84
N ALA A 15 47.08 -5.90 59.69
CA ALA A 15 45.93 -5.09 59.36
C ALA A 15 46.33 -3.62 59.11
N SER A 16 45.69 -2.93 58.17
CA SER A 16 45.51 -1.47 58.27
C SER A 16 44.48 -0.99 57.19
N ILE A 17 43.27 -0.66 57.60
CA ILE A 17 42.60 0.61 57.58
C ILE A 17 42.16 1.17 56.16
N SER A 18 40.91 1.03 55.95
CA SER A 18 39.87 1.98 55.44
C SER A 18 40.30 3.16 54.56
N SER A 19 39.76 3.17 53.32
CA SER A 19 39.31 4.42 52.68
C SER A 19 38.06 4.11 51.87
N LEU A 20 36.90 4.50 52.38
CA LEU A 20 35.65 4.60 51.65
C LEU A 20 35.82 5.70 50.57
N VAL A 21 35.85 5.30 49.29
CA VAL A 21 35.55 6.18 48.19
C VAL A 21 34.22 5.73 47.63
N THR A 22 33.15 6.47 47.96
CA THR A 22 31.86 6.42 47.32
C THR A 22 32.01 6.90 45.88
N GLY A 23 32.28 5.99 44.95
CA GLY A 23 32.13 6.23 43.53
C GLY A 23 30.67 5.94 43.15
N CYS A 24 29.89 6.98 42.88
CA CYS A 24 28.66 6.84 42.09
C CYS A 24 29.05 6.24 40.74
N GLY A 25 28.99 4.94 40.64
CA GLY A 25 28.92 4.27 39.34
C GLY A 25 27.59 4.66 38.73
N VAL A 26 27.65 5.51 37.71
CA VAL A 26 26.60 5.57 36.73
C VAL A 26 26.51 4.17 36.14
N LEU A 27 25.49 3.42 36.54
CA LEU A 27 25.05 2.25 35.81
C LEU A 27 24.61 2.77 34.47
N SER A 28 25.48 2.78 33.47
CA SER A 28 25.10 2.68 32.10
C SER A 28 24.29 1.39 32.03
N SER A 29 22.99 1.49 31.94
CA SER A 29 22.17 0.41 31.47
C SER A 29 22.58 0.17 30.02
N ASP A 30 23.58 -0.68 29.80
CA ASP A 30 23.67 -1.41 28.55
C ASP A 30 22.39 -2.23 28.49
N THR A 31 21.38 -1.68 27.80
CA THR A 31 20.27 -2.46 27.29
C THR A 31 20.93 -3.47 26.36
N SER A 32 20.90 -4.73 26.77
CA SER A 32 21.37 -5.85 25.97
C SER A 32 20.71 -5.80 24.60
N ASP A 33 21.52 -5.49 23.57
CA ASP A 33 21.16 -5.55 22.12
C ASP A 33 21.01 -7.02 21.63
N ASP A 34 20.50 -7.92 22.46
CA ASP A 34 20.44 -9.35 22.17
C ASP A 34 19.02 -9.88 21.94
N GLU A 35 18.08 -9.01 21.59
CA GLU A 35 16.78 -9.43 21.06
C GLU A 35 16.95 -9.70 19.56
N GLY A 36 16.73 -10.97 19.15
CA GLY A 36 16.77 -11.39 17.75
C GLY A 36 15.84 -10.55 16.85
N PRO A 37 15.92 -10.70 15.51
CA PRO A 37 15.11 -9.90 14.57
C PRO A 37 13.62 -10.10 14.84
N ILE A 38 12.82 -9.06 14.60
CA ILE A 38 11.36 -9.20 14.52
C ILE A 38 11.03 -9.87 13.19
N VAL A 39 10.25 -10.96 13.24
CA VAL A 39 9.92 -11.75 12.05
C VAL A 39 8.50 -11.46 11.59
N VAL A 40 8.38 -10.84 10.43
CA VAL A 40 7.11 -10.46 9.80
C VAL A 40 6.74 -11.47 8.73
N GLY A 41 5.54 -12.05 8.80
CA GLY A 41 4.98 -12.90 7.75
C GLY A 41 4.08 -12.11 6.79
N THR A 42 4.20 -12.35 5.49
CA THR A 42 3.31 -11.77 4.47
C THR A 42 3.11 -12.74 3.30
N THR A 43 1.99 -12.62 2.59
CA THR A 43 1.78 -13.34 1.31
C THR A 43 2.17 -12.50 0.09
N SER A 44 2.67 -11.29 0.30
CA SER A 44 3.08 -10.35 -0.75
C SER A 44 4.59 -10.38 -0.93
N SER A 45 5.08 -11.12 -1.93
CA SER A 45 6.50 -11.14 -2.31
C SER A 45 6.82 -10.04 -3.31
N PRO A 46 7.97 -9.35 -3.21
CA PRO A 46 8.39 -8.39 -4.22
C PRO A 46 8.68 -9.09 -5.55
N SER A 47 8.29 -8.45 -6.66
CA SER A 47 8.58 -8.91 -8.01
C SER A 47 9.96 -8.48 -8.50
N THR A 48 10.56 -7.49 -7.84
CA THR A 48 11.87 -6.90 -8.17
C THR A 48 12.43 -6.14 -6.98
N LEU A 49 13.75 -5.94 -6.97
CA LEU A 49 14.45 -5.04 -6.04
C LEU A 49 14.81 -3.69 -6.66
N ASP A 50 14.48 -3.47 -7.93
CA ASP A 50 14.74 -2.21 -8.64
C ASP A 50 13.52 -1.30 -8.67
N PRO A 51 13.54 -0.11 -8.02
CA PRO A 51 12.38 0.79 -7.96
C PRO A 51 11.84 1.23 -9.32
N ALA A 52 12.68 1.29 -10.37
CA ALA A 52 12.24 1.69 -11.70
C ALA A 52 11.38 0.63 -12.43
N ALA A 53 11.35 -0.60 -11.92
CA ALA A 53 10.60 -1.70 -12.53
C ALA A 53 9.26 -1.98 -11.85
N SER A 54 9.05 -1.50 -10.62
CA SER A 54 7.96 -1.97 -9.78
C SER A 54 6.83 -0.95 -9.60
N TRP A 55 5.61 -1.45 -9.78
CA TRP A 55 4.36 -0.81 -9.36
C TRP A 55 3.47 -1.88 -8.72
N ASP A 56 3.96 -2.48 -7.64
CA ASP A 56 3.32 -3.61 -6.97
C ASP A 56 3.78 -3.76 -5.50
N SER A 57 3.65 -4.97 -4.95
CA SER A 57 4.05 -5.33 -3.58
C SER A 57 5.55 -5.14 -3.26
N SER A 58 6.41 -4.92 -4.25
CA SER A 58 7.83 -4.56 -4.00
C SER A 58 7.96 -3.26 -3.21
N TRP A 59 6.96 -2.37 -3.28
CA TRP A 59 6.90 -1.13 -2.50
C TRP A 59 6.93 -1.36 -1.00
N GLU A 60 6.45 -2.51 -0.52
CA GLU A 60 6.47 -2.89 0.89
C GLU A 60 7.90 -3.03 1.41
N LEU A 61 8.79 -3.59 0.59
CA LEU A 61 10.21 -3.66 0.93
C LEU A 61 10.91 -2.31 0.69
N PHE A 62 10.60 -1.63 -0.44
CA PHE A 62 11.25 -0.37 -0.82
C PHE A 62 11.07 0.72 0.23
N ARG A 63 9.90 0.83 0.85
CA ARG A 63 9.64 1.79 1.95
C ARG A 63 10.66 1.68 3.08
N ASN A 64 11.22 0.52 3.30
CA ASN A 64 12.09 0.21 4.42
C ASN A 64 13.59 0.27 4.07
N ILE A 65 13.97 0.05 2.80
CA ILE A 65 15.37 -0.03 2.37
C ILE A 65 15.85 1.16 1.52
N TYR A 66 14.94 1.96 0.99
CA TYR A 66 15.25 3.20 0.26
C TYR A 66 14.68 4.42 0.98
N GLN A 67 15.16 5.60 0.62
CA GLN A 67 14.51 6.88 0.93
C GLN A 67 13.86 7.48 -0.31
N THR A 68 12.82 8.25 -0.05
CA THR A 68 12.20 9.17 -1.00
C THR A 68 12.44 10.61 -0.52
N LEU A 69 12.18 11.62 -1.33
CA LEU A 69 12.28 13.03 -0.89
C LEU A 69 11.32 13.34 0.25
N LEU A 70 10.11 12.83 0.12
CA LEU A 70 9.00 12.97 1.07
C LEU A 70 8.53 11.57 1.50
N SER A 71 7.96 11.45 2.69
CA SER A 71 7.35 10.21 3.19
C SER A 71 6.17 10.51 4.10
N TYR A 72 5.54 9.49 4.66
CA TYR A 72 4.44 9.63 5.62
C TYR A 72 4.91 9.21 7.02
N PRO A 73 5.15 10.14 7.94
CA PRO A 73 5.32 9.82 9.36
C PRO A 73 4.03 9.21 9.94
N VAL A 74 4.15 8.57 11.09
CA VAL A 74 3.00 8.00 11.82
C VAL A 74 1.89 9.05 11.99
N GLY A 75 0.68 8.70 11.54
CA GLY A 75 -0.51 9.53 11.65
C GLY A 75 -0.58 10.71 10.68
N ALA A 76 0.39 10.88 9.78
CA ALA A 76 0.33 11.91 8.74
C ALA A 76 -0.47 11.41 7.53
N SER A 77 -1.44 12.20 7.07
CA SER A 77 -2.19 11.98 5.83
C SER A 77 -1.60 12.74 4.63
N THR A 78 -0.63 13.63 4.89
CA THR A 78 0.06 14.41 3.86
C THR A 78 1.56 14.13 3.89
N PRO A 79 2.23 14.18 2.72
CA PRO A 79 3.67 13.95 2.63
C PRO A 79 4.46 14.95 3.48
N GLN A 80 5.47 14.45 4.19
CA GLN A 80 6.39 15.23 5.01
C GLN A 80 7.83 14.99 4.55
N PRO A 81 8.77 15.93 4.79
CA PRO A 81 10.17 15.77 4.40
C PRO A 81 10.82 14.52 5.01
N ASP A 82 11.53 13.71 4.16
CA ASP A 82 12.37 12.59 4.58
C ASP A 82 13.83 12.81 4.16
N ALA A 83 14.27 12.44 2.95
CA ALA A 83 15.60 12.85 2.44
C ALA A 83 15.67 14.36 2.18
N ALA A 84 14.55 14.99 1.84
CA ALA A 84 14.46 16.44 1.82
C ALA A 84 14.43 17.02 3.24
N LYS A 85 15.01 18.19 3.42
CA LYS A 85 14.83 19.06 4.58
C LYS A 85 13.53 19.87 4.46
N SER A 86 13.23 20.31 3.25
CA SER A 86 12.01 21.03 2.90
C SER A 86 11.66 20.85 1.43
N CYS A 87 10.37 20.88 1.13
CA CYS A 87 9.85 20.91 -0.24
C CYS A 87 8.63 21.82 -0.31
N GLU A 88 8.51 22.61 -1.38
CA GLU A 88 7.36 23.49 -1.59
C GLU A 88 7.16 23.82 -3.07
N PHE A 89 5.95 24.19 -3.45
CA PHE A 89 5.70 24.88 -4.71
C PHE A 89 6.22 26.31 -4.61
N SER A 90 7.12 26.69 -5.51
CA SER A 90 7.73 28.02 -5.56
C SER A 90 6.96 29.02 -6.40
N ASP A 91 5.86 28.59 -7.02
CA ASP A 91 4.98 29.40 -7.84
C ASP A 91 3.51 29.19 -7.42
N GLY A 92 2.67 30.16 -7.69
CA GLY A 92 1.22 30.07 -7.38
C GLY A 92 0.43 29.18 -8.34
N SER A 93 1.08 28.51 -9.31
CA SER A 93 0.41 27.67 -10.31
C SER A 93 0.57 26.17 -10.07
N ASN A 94 1.31 25.75 -9.03
CA ASN A 94 1.66 24.36 -8.73
C ASN A 94 2.39 23.68 -9.92
N GLN A 95 3.29 24.39 -10.59
CA GLN A 95 4.07 23.89 -11.71
C GLN A 95 5.58 23.85 -11.47
N VAL A 96 6.07 24.50 -10.41
CA VAL A 96 7.48 24.44 -10.02
C VAL A 96 7.60 23.99 -8.59
N PHE A 97 8.01 22.74 -8.38
CA PHE A 97 8.20 22.15 -7.07
C PHE A 97 9.68 22.06 -6.73
N ARG A 98 10.08 22.61 -5.59
CA ARG A 98 11.47 22.77 -5.17
C ARG A 98 11.71 22.05 -3.86
N CYS A 99 12.80 21.27 -3.80
CA CYS A 99 13.24 20.59 -2.58
C CYS A 99 14.67 20.95 -2.23
N GLU A 100 14.95 21.16 -0.95
CA GLU A 100 16.29 21.23 -0.36
C GLU A 100 16.57 19.92 0.37
N LEU A 101 17.69 19.24 0.07
CA LEU A 101 18.10 18.01 0.74
C LEU A 101 18.70 18.29 2.13
N ARG A 102 18.60 17.32 3.02
CA ARG A 102 19.35 17.29 4.29
C ARG A 102 20.85 17.27 4.01
N GLU A 103 21.65 17.65 4.98
CA GLU A 103 23.12 17.57 4.92
C GLU A 103 23.60 16.16 5.26
N GLY A 104 24.70 15.72 4.66
CA GLY A 104 25.40 14.49 5.04
C GLY A 104 24.73 13.19 4.62
N LEU A 105 23.70 13.24 3.76
CA LEU A 105 23.03 12.04 3.27
C LEU A 105 24.00 11.11 2.52
N THR A 106 23.94 9.82 2.83
CA THR A 106 24.74 8.79 2.15
C THR A 106 23.91 7.54 1.88
N PHE A 107 24.29 6.82 0.85
CA PHE A 107 23.81 5.47 0.60
C PHE A 107 24.48 4.46 1.55
N SER A 108 23.95 3.23 1.57
CA SER A 108 24.45 2.13 2.40
C SER A 108 25.92 1.76 2.13
N ASP A 109 26.41 1.98 0.91
CA ASP A 109 27.80 1.79 0.51
C ASP A 109 28.73 2.96 0.91
N GLY A 110 28.17 4.04 1.46
CA GLY A 110 28.89 5.24 1.87
C GLY A 110 29.06 6.30 0.76
N SER A 111 28.58 6.07 -0.45
CA SER A 111 28.53 7.09 -1.49
C SER A 111 27.54 8.20 -1.15
N ALA A 112 27.75 9.41 -1.66
CA ALA A 112 26.93 10.57 -1.34
C ALA A 112 25.55 10.49 -2.00
N LEU A 113 24.49 10.78 -1.25
CA LEU A 113 23.16 11.05 -1.78
C LEU A 113 23.00 12.56 -1.93
N ASP A 114 23.09 13.04 -3.16
CA ASP A 114 22.97 14.43 -3.54
C ASP A 114 21.81 14.69 -4.52
N ALA A 115 21.62 15.93 -4.94
CA ALA A 115 20.59 16.32 -5.89
C ALA A 115 20.76 15.64 -7.27
N LYS A 116 21.98 15.23 -7.64
CA LYS A 116 22.22 14.51 -8.89
C LYS A 116 21.71 13.06 -8.79
N ALA A 117 21.85 12.42 -7.62
CA ALA A 117 21.29 11.10 -7.38
C ALA A 117 19.75 11.11 -7.46
N VAL A 118 19.09 12.14 -6.91
CA VAL A 118 17.64 12.35 -7.05
C VAL A 118 17.25 12.51 -8.51
N LYS A 119 17.94 13.41 -9.22
CA LYS A 119 17.70 13.62 -10.65
C LYS A 119 17.90 12.33 -11.46
N HIS A 120 18.97 11.61 -11.19
CA HIS A 120 19.26 10.31 -11.82
C HIS A 120 18.09 9.32 -11.63
N SER A 121 17.60 9.17 -10.40
CA SER A 121 16.54 8.24 -10.07
C SER A 121 15.25 8.55 -10.83
N ILE A 122 14.83 9.80 -10.86
CA ILE A 122 13.62 10.25 -11.57
C ILE A 122 13.77 10.14 -13.10
N ASP A 123 14.90 10.59 -13.65
CA ASP A 123 15.15 10.47 -15.10
C ASP A 123 15.24 9.02 -15.55
N ARG A 124 15.82 8.16 -14.70
CA ARG A 124 15.94 6.72 -14.91
C ARG A 124 14.57 6.04 -15.05
N ILE A 125 13.63 6.30 -14.14
CA ILE A 125 12.25 5.76 -14.21
C ILE A 125 11.61 6.13 -15.55
N ARG A 126 11.72 7.38 -15.97
CA ARG A 126 11.15 7.87 -17.23
C ARG A 126 11.83 7.28 -18.47
N LYS A 127 13.15 7.09 -18.41
CA LYS A 127 13.94 6.59 -19.54
C LYS A 127 13.76 5.10 -19.78
N ILE A 128 13.77 4.30 -18.71
CA ILE A 128 13.55 2.85 -18.79
C ILE A 128 12.10 2.55 -19.17
N ASN A 129 11.14 3.24 -18.54
CA ASN A 129 9.72 3.19 -18.84
C ASN A 129 9.19 1.75 -19.01
N VAL A 130 9.39 0.94 -17.99
CA VAL A 130 8.91 -0.46 -17.98
C VAL A 130 7.40 -0.49 -18.21
N ASN A 131 6.93 -1.39 -19.05
CA ASN A 131 5.49 -1.58 -19.26
C ASN A 131 4.81 -2.03 -17.95
N GLY A 132 3.80 -1.28 -17.49
CA GLY A 132 3.18 -1.48 -16.17
C GLY A 132 4.04 -0.99 -15.00
N GLY A 133 5.14 -0.29 -15.26
CA GLY A 133 6.00 0.33 -14.25
C GLY A 133 5.57 1.74 -13.84
N PRO A 134 6.33 2.39 -12.93
CA PRO A 134 5.91 3.61 -12.24
C PRO A 134 6.04 4.90 -13.06
N ALA A 135 6.54 4.86 -14.30
CA ALA A 135 6.74 6.06 -15.13
C ALA A 135 5.45 6.85 -15.36
N GLY A 136 4.28 6.17 -15.33
CA GLY A 136 2.96 6.79 -15.45
C GLY A 136 2.65 7.79 -14.34
N LEU A 137 3.18 7.61 -13.13
CA LEU A 137 3.04 8.53 -12.00
C LEU A 137 3.70 9.89 -12.26
N LEU A 138 4.68 9.94 -13.15
CA LEU A 138 5.41 11.16 -13.54
C LEU A 138 4.81 11.86 -14.76
N GLY A 139 3.54 11.61 -15.10
CA GLY A 139 2.88 12.14 -16.29
C GLY A 139 2.76 13.68 -16.34
N SER A 140 2.78 14.35 -15.19
CA SER A 140 2.84 15.82 -15.09
C SER A 140 4.27 16.39 -15.16
N LEU A 141 5.30 15.54 -14.99
CA LEU A 141 6.69 16.01 -14.95
C LEU A 141 7.23 16.33 -16.35
N GLU A 142 7.61 17.57 -16.59
CA GLU A 142 8.34 18.00 -17.78
C GLU A 142 9.84 17.65 -17.67
N ARG A 143 10.50 18.17 -16.62
CA ARG A 143 11.92 17.96 -16.37
C ARG A 143 12.28 18.12 -14.90
N VAL A 144 13.42 17.55 -14.50
CA VAL A 144 14.03 17.72 -13.19
C VAL A 144 15.42 18.33 -13.34
N GLN A 145 15.79 19.26 -12.45
CA GLN A 145 17.09 19.91 -12.40
C GLN A 145 17.73 19.78 -11.02
N ALA A 146 19.04 19.73 -10.98
CA ALA A 146 19.87 19.77 -9.78
C ALA A 146 20.81 20.99 -9.86
N PRO A 147 20.34 22.22 -9.51
CA PRO A 147 21.13 23.45 -9.64
C PRO A 147 22.32 23.49 -8.69
N SER A 148 22.26 22.79 -7.58
CA SER A 148 23.35 22.63 -6.62
C SER A 148 23.39 21.19 -6.08
N GLU A 149 24.31 20.87 -5.18
CA GLU A 149 24.42 19.55 -4.56
C GLU A 149 23.19 19.16 -3.70
N ARG A 150 22.46 20.16 -3.20
CA ARG A 150 21.33 19.94 -2.29
C ARG A 150 20.00 20.45 -2.80
N GLU A 151 19.96 21.07 -3.97
CA GLU A 151 18.72 21.62 -4.51
C GLU A 151 18.24 20.81 -5.69
N VAL A 152 16.96 20.38 -5.62
CA VAL A 152 16.26 19.70 -6.73
C VAL A 152 15.03 20.52 -7.10
N VAL A 153 14.85 20.76 -8.40
CA VAL A 153 13.73 21.54 -8.94
C VAL A 153 13.00 20.70 -9.99
N PHE A 154 11.73 20.48 -9.75
CA PHE A 154 10.82 19.78 -10.66
C PHE A 154 9.97 20.82 -11.41
N TYR A 155 9.92 20.72 -12.72
CA TYR A 155 9.07 21.53 -13.58
C TYR A 155 7.98 20.66 -14.14
N LEU A 156 6.72 21.07 -13.94
CA LEU A 156 5.56 20.33 -14.38
C LEU A 156 4.96 20.97 -15.64
N ASN A 157 4.48 20.15 -16.57
CA ASN A 157 3.84 20.60 -17.82
C ASN A 157 2.43 21.13 -17.61
N LYS A 158 1.85 20.90 -16.45
CA LYS A 158 0.52 21.35 -15.99
C LYS A 158 0.49 21.45 -14.48
N PRO A 159 -0.43 22.23 -13.88
CA PRO A 159 -0.64 22.26 -12.44
C PRO A 159 -0.89 20.87 -11.88
N ASP A 160 -0.18 20.50 -10.80
CA ASP A 160 -0.36 19.20 -10.17
C ASP A 160 -0.04 19.24 -8.67
N ALA A 161 -1.05 19.60 -7.86
CA ALA A 161 -0.95 19.60 -6.40
C ALA A 161 -0.78 18.19 -5.80
N THR A 162 -0.95 17.11 -6.60
CA THR A 162 -0.71 15.74 -6.14
C THR A 162 0.77 15.31 -6.32
N PHE A 163 1.58 16.11 -6.98
CA PHE A 163 2.99 15.78 -7.24
C PHE A 163 3.81 15.50 -5.97
N PRO A 164 3.64 16.22 -4.83
CA PRO A 164 4.27 15.85 -3.57
C PRO A 164 3.93 14.44 -3.09
N PHE A 165 2.68 14.01 -3.29
CA PHE A 165 2.23 12.65 -2.95
C PHE A 165 2.92 11.60 -3.83
N VAL A 166 3.07 11.88 -5.13
CA VAL A 166 3.84 11.01 -6.05
C VAL A 166 5.27 10.85 -5.56
N LEU A 167 5.94 11.96 -5.15
CA LEU A 167 7.32 11.94 -4.65
C LEU A 167 7.47 11.19 -3.30
N ALA A 168 6.38 10.96 -2.57
CA ALA A 168 6.36 10.17 -1.34
C ALA A 168 6.12 8.67 -1.58
N THR A 169 5.76 8.26 -2.80
CA THR A 169 5.58 6.84 -3.14
C THR A 169 6.91 6.10 -3.16
N PRO A 170 6.95 4.82 -2.74
CA PRO A 170 8.19 4.03 -2.82
C PRO A 170 8.73 3.86 -4.24
N ALA A 171 7.92 4.08 -5.26
CA ALA A 171 8.37 4.12 -6.66
C ALA A 171 9.42 5.21 -6.92
N MET A 172 9.34 6.32 -6.17
CA MET A 172 10.27 7.45 -6.29
C MET A 172 11.50 7.29 -5.37
N SER A 173 11.85 6.06 -5.02
CA SER A 173 13.06 5.74 -4.25
C SER A 173 14.31 6.30 -4.90
N ILE A 174 15.16 6.92 -4.09
CA ILE A 174 16.43 7.49 -4.54
C ILE A 174 17.47 6.38 -4.58
N VAL A 175 18.14 6.22 -5.71
CA VAL A 175 19.16 5.20 -5.95
C VAL A 175 20.48 5.80 -6.35
N GLY A 176 21.60 5.12 -6.00
CA GLY A 176 22.95 5.59 -6.31
C GLY A 176 23.28 5.49 -7.79
N PRO A 177 23.75 6.59 -8.44
CA PRO A 177 24.05 6.58 -9.88
C PRO A 177 25.10 5.55 -10.30
N ASP A 178 26.06 5.25 -9.42
CA ASP A 178 27.14 4.28 -9.69
C ASP A 178 26.67 2.84 -9.58
N ALA A 179 25.61 2.59 -8.79
CA ALA A 179 25.06 1.26 -8.54
C ALA A 179 23.88 0.90 -9.46
N TYR A 180 23.20 1.90 -10.01
CA TYR A 180 22.00 1.72 -10.85
C TYR A 180 22.19 2.35 -12.22
N PRO A 181 22.26 1.58 -13.31
CA PRO A 181 22.44 2.11 -14.68
C PRO A 181 21.32 3.10 -15.06
N ALA A 182 21.67 4.15 -15.79
CA ALA A 182 20.74 5.23 -16.16
C ALA A 182 19.62 4.80 -17.13
N ASP A 183 19.79 3.68 -17.85
CA ASP A 183 18.94 3.26 -18.96
C ASP A 183 18.66 1.74 -19.00
N ALA A 184 19.01 1.03 -17.94
CA ALA A 184 18.73 -0.37 -17.77
C ALA A 184 18.35 -0.67 -16.31
N LEU A 185 17.60 -1.75 -16.11
CA LEU A 185 17.35 -2.28 -14.77
C LEU A 185 18.64 -2.90 -14.22
N ARG A 186 18.75 -2.93 -12.92
CA ARG A 186 19.80 -3.68 -12.25
C ARG A 186 19.51 -5.17 -12.38
N GLU A 187 20.54 -5.96 -12.71
CA GLU A 187 20.39 -7.39 -12.98
C GLU A 187 20.66 -8.30 -11.78
N ASP A 188 21.26 -7.75 -10.71
CA ASP A 188 21.57 -8.51 -9.49
C ASP A 188 20.62 -8.14 -8.33
N ASP A 189 20.59 -9.00 -7.30
CA ASP A 189 19.78 -8.80 -6.09
C ASP A 189 20.41 -7.83 -5.06
N GLY A 190 21.48 -7.14 -5.43
CA GLY A 190 22.12 -6.16 -4.59
C GLY A 190 21.28 -4.89 -4.46
N VAL A 191 21.22 -4.32 -3.26
CA VAL A 191 20.54 -3.06 -2.97
C VAL A 191 21.53 -2.06 -2.42
N VAL A 192 21.59 -0.89 -3.06
CA VAL A 192 22.28 0.29 -2.55
C VAL A 192 21.22 1.36 -2.32
N GLY A 193 20.63 1.33 -1.14
CA GLY A 193 19.60 2.26 -0.68
C GLY A 193 20.12 3.15 0.43
N SER A 194 19.29 4.09 0.86
CA SER A 194 19.57 5.01 1.98
C SER A 194 18.48 4.96 3.05
N GLY A 195 17.59 3.96 3.01
CA GLY A 195 16.46 3.83 3.93
C GLY A 195 16.85 3.48 5.37
N PRO A 196 15.86 3.36 6.26
CA PRO A 196 16.06 2.99 7.67
C PRO A 196 16.77 1.67 7.87
N TYR A 197 16.67 0.76 6.89
CA TYR A 197 17.33 -0.55 6.90
C TYR A 197 18.18 -0.75 5.65
N THR A 198 19.16 -1.65 5.77
CA THR A 198 19.92 -2.26 4.68
C THR A 198 19.44 -3.69 4.45
N LEU A 199 19.32 -4.10 3.19
CA LEU A 199 19.04 -5.49 2.83
C LEU A 199 20.33 -6.31 3.00
N GLN A 200 20.30 -7.29 3.89
CA GLN A 200 21.45 -8.16 4.18
C GLN A 200 21.42 -9.41 3.30
N SER A 201 20.23 -10.01 3.12
CA SER A 201 20.01 -11.13 2.24
C SER A 201 18.61 -11.10 1.66
N TYR A 202 18.44 -11.65 0.47
CA TYR A 202 17.15 -11.84 -0.18
C TYR A 202 17.10 -13.21 -0.86
N LYS A 203 16.04 -13.95 -0.57
CA LYS A 203 15.72 -15.19 -1.26
C LYS A 203 14.31 -15.06 -1.80
N GLU A 204 14.21 -15.00 -3.12
CA GLU A 204 12.95 -14.78 -3.82
C GLU A 204 11.86 -15.76 -3.36
N GLY A 205 10.71 -15.20 -2.94
CA GLY A 205 9.57 -15.97 -2.45
C GLY A 205 9.76 -16.68 -1.10
N GLU A 206 10.92 -16.53 -0.44
CA GLU A 206 11.20 -17.15 0.85
C GLU A 206 11.36 -16.10 1.96
N GLU A 207 12.41 -15.28 1.92
CA GLU A 207 12.67 -14.30 2.98
C GLU A 207 13.56 -13.12 2.53
N ALA A 208 13.43 -12.00 3.23
CA ALA A 208 14.32 -10.85 3.19
C ALA A 208 14.83 -10.52 4.60
N GLU A 209 16.14 -10.45 4.80
CA GLU A 209 16.76 -10.07 6.05
C GLU A 209 17.21 -8.61 6.02
N LEU A 210 16.75 -7.83 6.99
CA LEU A 210 16.99 -6.40 7.09
C LEU A 210 17.74 -6.10 8.39
N ALA A 211 18.80 -5.29 8.29
CA ALA A 211 19.50 -4.75 9.45
C ALA A 211 19.39 -3.23 9.49
N ARG A 212 19.40 -2.67 10.68
CA ARG A 212 19.44 -1.22 10.91
C ARG A 212 20.51 -0.56 10.05
N ASN A 213 20.17 0.50 9.37
CA ASN A 213 21.12 1.32 8.62
C ASN A 213 21.63 2.45 9.51
N ASP A 214 22.85 2.31 10.04
CA ASP A 214 23.44 3.34 10.90
C ASP A 214 23.81 4.65 10.18
N ARG A 215 23.77 4.64 8.83
CA ARG A 215 24.00 5.83 7.99
C ARG A 215 22.72 6.58 7.66
N TYR A 216 21.57 6.07 8.08
CA TYR A 216 20.28 6.69 7.77
C TYR A 216 20.11 8.03 8.50
N GLU A 217 19.89 9.07 7.73
CA GLU A 217 19.60 10.44 8.18
C GLU A 217 18.25 10.89 7.59
N GLY A 218 17.16 10.54 8.27
CA GLY A 218 15.81 10.85 7.82
C GLY A 218 14.82 10.96 8.96
N SER A 219 13.54 10.86 8.64
CA SER A 219 12.43 11.08 9.58
C SER A 219 12.05 9.86 10.41
N ALA A 220 12.52 8.65 10.07
CA ALA A 220 12.13 7.40 10.73
C ALA A 220 12.89 7.21 12.06
N GLU A 221 12.14 7.10 13.16
CA GLU A 221 12.67 6.74 14.48
C GLU A 221 12.59 5.20 14.65
N ARG A 222 13.74 4.55 14.55
CA ARG A 222 13.82 3.07 14.56
C ARG A 222 13.71 2.50 15.96
N GLN A 223 12.72 1.63 16.19
CA GLN A 223 12.42 0.99 17.46
C GLN A 223 13.01 -0.44 17.57
N ASN A 224 13.67 -0.91 16.50
CA ASN A 224 14.33 -2.22 16.45
C ASN A 224 15.61 -2.15 15.61
N ASN A 225 16.45 -3.19 15.71
CA ASN A 225 17.74 -3.25 15.01
C ASN A 225 17.73 -4.17 13.78
N ALA A 226 16.79 -5.12 13.72
CA ALA A 226 16.71 -6.08 12.62
C ALA A 226 15.28 -6.56 12.42
N VAL A 227 14.93 -6.84 11.16
CA VAL A 227 13.64 -7.43 10.78
C VAL A 227 13.90 -8.50 9.72
N THR A 228 13.22 -9.64 9.85
CA THR A 228 13.14 -10.66 8.80
C THR A 228 11.73 -10.67 8.25
N VAL A 229 11.56 -10.46 6.93
CA VAL A 229 10.27 -10.61 6.25
C VAL A 229 10.22 -12.00 5.62
N ARG A 230 9.23 -12.82 5.99
CA ARG A 230 9.00 -14.16 5.42
C ARG A 230 7.81 -14.18 4.52
N TYR A 231 7.98 -14.78 3.35
CA TYR A 231 6.94 -14.86 2.31
C TYR A 231 6.23 -16.22 2.37
N PHE A 232 4.91 -16.18 2.37
CA PHE A 232 4.05 -17.36 2.45
C PHE A 232 3.18 -17.49 1.21
N GLN A 233 2.81 -18.72 0.86
CA GLN A 233 1.95 -19.00 -0.29
C GLN A 233 0.49 -18.63 -0.02
N ASP A 234 0.04 -18.77 1.24
CA ASP A 234 -1.36 -18.57 1.64
C ASP A 234 -1.47 -18.16 3.13
N SER A 235 -2.67 -17.69 3.50
CA SER A 235 -3.03 -17.26 4.85
C SER A 235 -2.84 -18.38 5.87
N GLY A 236 -3.31 -19.59 5.59
CA GLY A 236 -3.31 -20.70 6.56
C GLY A 236 -1.90 -21.13 6.96
N THR A 237 -0.96 -21.17 6.00
CA THR A 237 0.46 -21.47 6.29
C THR A 237 1.13 -20.35 7.08
N MET A 238 0.76 -19.09 6.82
CA MET A 238 1.24 -17.93 7.57
C MET A 238 0.70 -17.91 9.00
N VAL A 239 -0.60 -18.12 9.20
CA VAL A 239 -1.22 -18.20 10.54
C VAL A 239 -0.67 -19.39 11.35
N LYS A 240 -0.43 -20.52 10.68
CA LYS A 240 0.26 -21.65 11.35
C LYS A 240 1.66 -21.27 11.80
N ALA A 241 2.41 -20.51 10.99
CA ALA A 241 3.76 -20.06 11.36
C ALA A 241 3.71 -19.10 12.56
N LEU A 242 2.70 -18.24 12.67
CA LEU A 242 2.49 -17.37 13.83
C LEU A 242 2.20 -18.18 15.09
N ARG A 243 1.33 -19.18 15.02
CA ARG A 243 1.02 -20.06 16.16
C ARG A 243 2.15 -20.98 16.59
N ASP A 244 3.06 -21.30 15.68
CA ASP A 244 4.26 -22.10 15.94
C ASP A 244 5.45 -21.23 16.37
N ASP A 245 5.26 -19.94 16.70
CA ASP A 245 6.29 -18.94 17.07
C ASP A 245 7.43 -18.82 16.04
N ARG A 246 7.13 -19.09 14.75
CA ARG A 246 8.10 -18.95 13.66
C ARG A 246 8.10 -17.56 13.02
N ILE A 247 7.04 -16.80 13.23
CA ILE A 247 6.92 -15.37 12.93
C ILE A 247 6.29 -14.67 14.12
N ASP A 248 6.59 -13.39 14.30
CA ASP A 248 6.09 -12.58 15.41
C ASP A 248 4.78 -11.87 15.07
N LEU A 249 4.59 -11.54 13.80
CA LEU A 249 3.36 -10.92 13.34
C LEU A 249 3.10 -11.23 11.85
N THR A 250 1.83 -11.10 11.47
CA THR A 250 1.40 -11.13 10.07
C THR A 250 1.27 -9.70 9.55
N TYR A 251 1.40 -9.55 8.22
CA TYR A 251 1.13 -8.27 7.56
C TYR A 251 0.00 -8.46 6.54
N ARG A 252 0.22 -8.64 5.28
CA ARG A 252 -0.84 -8.82 4.28
C ARG A 252 -1.24 -10.29 4.11
N GLY A 253 -2.46 -10.53 3.60
CA GLY A 253 -2.88 -11.82 3.09
C GLY A 253 -3.63 -12.71 4.08
N LEU A 254 -4.10 -12.18 5.22
CA LEU A 254 -5.03 -12.92 6.08
C LEU A 254 -6.37 -13.12 5.36
N ALA A 255 -6.83 -14.37 5.27
CA ALA A 255 -8.15 -14.73 4.77
C ALA A 255 -9.24 -14.44 5.81
N ALA A 256 -10.48 -14.20 5.37
CA ALA A 256 -11.59 -13.89 6.26
C ALA A 256 -11.83 -14.97 7.33
N ASP A 257 -11.70 -16.24 6.96
CA ASP A 257 -11.85 -17.36 7.90
C ASP A 257 -10.78 -17.35 8.99
N ASP A 258 -9.53 -17.06 8.63
CA ASP A 258 -8.41 -16.99 9.57
C ASP A 258 -8.56 -15.77 10.50
N ILE A 259 -9.02 -14.63 9.99
CA ILE A 259 -9.30 -13.42 10.80
C ILE A 259 -10.35 -13.75 11.88
N ILE A 260 -11.47 -14.39 11.49
CA ILE A 260 -12.54 -14.75 12.43
C ILE A 260 -12.06 -15.79 13.46
N ASP A 261 -11.26 -16.77 13.05
CA ASP A 261 -10.68 -17.74 13.96
C ASP A 261 -9.72 -17.10 14.97
N LEU A 262 -8.88 -16.14 14.51
CA LEU A 262 -8.02 -15.35 15.37
C LEU A 262 -8.81 -14.45 16.34
N GLN A 263 -9.88 -13.78 15.88
CA GLN A 263 -10.75 -12.98 16.75
C GLN A 263 -11.39 -13.81 17.88
N GLY A 264 -11.82 -15.04 17.56
CA GLY A 264 -12.46 -15.93 18.52
C GLY A 264 -11.52 -16.45 19.61
N LYS A 265 -10.23 -16.63 19.29
CA LYS A 265 -9.24 -17.28 20.17
C LYS A 265 -8.34 -16.30 20.92
N THR A 266 -8.14 -15.07 20.42
CA THR A 266 -7.26 -14.06 21.03
C THR A 266 -7.66 -13.64 22.44
N SER A 267 -8.87 -13.95 22.88
CA SER A 267 -9.37 -13.48 24.18
C SER A 267 -9.01 -14.35 25.39
N LYS A 268 -8.56 -15.60 25.25
CA LYS A 268 -8.38 -16.51 26.41
C LYS A 268 -7.28 -17.59 26.34
N GLU A 269 -6.81 -18.02 25.17
CA GLU A 269 -5.97 -19.22 25.05
C GLU A 269 -4.65 -19.01 24.29
N GLU A 270 -4.53 -17.95 23.49
CA GLU A 270 -3.32 -17.67 22.74
C GLU A 270 -2.72 -16.32 23.16
N GLU A 271 -1.41 -16.22 23.25
CA GLU A 271 -0.67 -14.97 23.52
C GLU A 271 -0.59 -14.09 22.26
N LEU A 272 -1.69 -14.01 21.52
CA LEU A 272 -1.82 -13.24 20.28
C LEU A 272 -2.72 -12.02 20.47
N GLN A 273 -2.52 -11.02 19.65
CA GLN A 273 -3.39 -9.86 19.48
C GLN A 273 -3.75 -9.71 18.00
N LEU A 274 -4.99 -9.35 17.71
CA LEU A 274 -5.44 -8.99 16.37
C LEU A 274 -5.74 -7.49 16.33
N ILE A 275 -5.10 -6.80 15.43
CA ILE A 275 -5.19 -5.35 15.22
C ILE A 275 -5.86 -5.14 13.87
N ASP A 276 -6.87 -4.31 13.82
CA ASP A 276 -7.52 -3.87 12.59
C ASP A 276 -7.40 -2.36 12.43
N GLY A 277 -7.54 -1.89 11.19
CA GLY A 277 -7.46 -0.48 10.85
C GLY A 277 -8.42 -0.11 9.71
N THR A 278 -8.41 1.16 9.35
CA THR A 278 -9.11 1.63 8.15
C THR A 278 -8.16 1.46 6.96
N GLY A 279 -8.55 0.62 6.02
CA GLY A 279 -7.81 0.46 4.76
C GLY A 279 -8.28 1.44 3.71
N THR A 280 -7.52 1.53 2.64
CA THR A 280 -7.84 2.36 1.46
C THR A 280 -8.00 1.54 0.19
N ASP A 281 -7.76 0.23 0.27
CA ASP A 281 -7.98 -0.68 -0.85
C ASP A 281 -9.48 -0.83 -1.12
N ILE A 282 -9.89 -0.71 -2.37
CA ILE A 282 -11.28 -0.85 -2.79
C ILE A 282 -11.45 -1.95 -3.82
N ASN A 283 -12.63 -2.58 -3.82
CA ASN A 283 -13.04 -3.51 -4.87
C ASN A 283 -14.32 -3.01 -5.57
N TYR A 284 -14.38 -3.19 -6.87
CA TYR A 284 -15.45 -2.64 -7.70
C TYR A 284 -15.66 -3.46 -8.98
N LEU A 285 -16.87 -3.37 -9.56
CA LEU A 285 -17.17 -3.85 -10.91
C LEU A 285 -16.91 -2.75 -11.93
N VAL A 286 -16.41 -3.15 -13.10
CA VAL A 286 -16.22 -2.32 -14.28
C VAL A 286 -17.17 -2.80 -15.36
N PHE A 287 -17.88 -1.88 -16.01
CA PHE A 287 -18.76 -2.18 -17.14
C PHE A 287 -18.13 -1.70 -18.45
N ASN A 288 -18.06 -2.56 -19.46
CA ASN A 288 -17.53 -2.21 -20.78
C ASN A 288 -18.55 -1.40 -21.57
N PRO A 289 -18.23 -0.17 -22.00
CA PRO A 289 -19.18 0.68 -22.75
C PRO A 289 -19.47 0.14 -24.15
N GLU A 290 -18.60 -0.70 -24.71
CA GLU A 290 -18.73 -1.27 -26.06
C GLU A 290 -19.57 -2.56 -26.07
N ASP A 291 -19.86 -3.14 -24.89
CA ASP A 291 -20.74 -4.31 -24.81
C ASP A 291 -22.21 -3.92 -25.06
N PRO A 292 -22.97 -4.70 -25.84
CA PRO A 292 -24.35 -4.37 -26.17
C PRO A 292 -25.29 -4.20 -24.98
N TRP A 293 -25.00 -4.84 -23.84
CA TRP A 293 -25.80 -4.78 -22.63
C TRP A 293 -25.13 -3.96 -21.53
N ALA A 294 -23.91 -4.26 -21.15
CA ALA A 294 -23.17 -3.52 -20.13
C ALA A 294 -22.93 -2.05 -20.53
N GLY A 295 -22.87 -1.75 -21.82
CA GLY A 295 -22.79 -0.39 -22.36
C GLY A 295 -24.06 0.46 -22.13
N LYS A 296 -25.23 -0.15 -21.86
CA LYS A 296 -26.48 0.58 -21.60
C LYS A 296 -26.53 1.10 -20.17
N LYS A 297 -26.64 2.42 -20.00
CA LYS A 297 -26.72 3.06 -18.66
C LYS A 297 -27.82 2.44 -17.79
N ALA A 298 -29.01 2.19 -18.33
CA ALA A 298 -30.11 1.58 -17.58
C ALA A 298 -29.78 0.19 -17.04
N VAL A 299 -29.00 -0.61 -17.78
CA VAL A 299 -28.54 -1.94 -17.31
C VAL A 299 -27.59 -1.78 -16.13
N ARG A 300 -26.60 -0.89 -16.21
CA ARG A 300 -25.66 -0.60 -15.13
C ARG A 300 -26.37 -0.10 -13.88
N GLN A 301 -27.31 0.85 -14.04
CA GLN A 301 -28.11 1.38 -12.94
C GLN A 301 -29.01 0.31 -12.30
N ALA A 302 -29.57 -0.59 -13.11
CA ALA A 302 -30.37 -1.71 -12.59
C ALA A 302 -29.50 -2.71 -11.81
N VAL A 303 -28.27 -2.98 -12.25
CA VAL A 303 -27.30 -3.78 -11.47
C VAL A 303 -26.98 -3.08 -10.13
N ALA A 304 -26.68 -1.77 -10.15
CA ALA A 304 -26.41 -0.99 -8.95
C ALA A 304 -27.58 -1.02 -7.95
N GLN A 305 -28.81 -1.05 -8.45
CA GLN A 305 -30.03 -1.10 -7.65
C GLN A 305 -30.31 -2.49 -7.04
N VAL A 306 -29.77 -3.59 -7.61
CA VAL A 306 -29.97 -4.97 -7.13
C VAL A 306 -28.86 -5.43 -6.20
N VAL A 307 -27.61 -4.99 -6.42
CA VAL A 307 -26.45 -5.47 -5.69
C VAL A 307 -26.50 -5.04 -4.22
N ASP A 308 -26.55 -6.04 -3.34
CA ASP A 308 -26.51 -5.90 -1.88
C ASP A 308 -25.06 -6.03 -1.39
N ARG A 309 -24.39 -4.89 -1.20
CA ARG A 309 -23.00 -4.81 -0.73
C ARG A 309 -22.86 -5.31 0.71
N ALA A 310 -23.85 -5.03 1.57
CA ALA A 310 -23.85 -5.48 2.95
C ALA A 310 -23.92 -7.01 3.03
N ALA A 311 -24.77 -7.63 2.17
CA ALA A 311 -24.84 -9.09 2.09
C ALA A 311 -23.53 -9.70 1.55
N ILE A 312 -22.81 -9.05 0.62
CA ILE A 312 -21.50 -9.49 0.16
C ILE A 312 -20.49 -9.43 1.32
N ALA A 313 -20.38 -8.29 2.01
CA ALA A 313 -19.49 -8.13 3.16
C ALA A 313 -19.76 -9.17 4.24
N HIS A 314 -21.04 -9.40 4.58
CA HIS A 314 -21.42 -10.34 5.64
C HIS A 314 -21.23 -11.81 5.24
N LYS A 315 -21.76 -12.23 4.08
CA LYS A 315 -21.79 -13.65 3.70
C LYS A 315 -20.48 -14.18 3.15
N VAL A 316 -19.76 -13.33 2.41
CA VAL A 316 -18.52 -13.73 1.74
C VAL A 316 -17.32 -13.41 2.61
N TYR A 317 -17.26 -12.18 3.10
CA TYR A 317 -16.10 -11.67 3.84
C TYR A 317 -16.27 -11.70 5.37
N LYS A 318 -17.43 -12.18 5.88
CA LYS A 318 -17.70 -12.33 7.33
C LYS A 318 -17.48 -11.03 8.12
N ASP A 319 -17.86 -9.91 7.51
CA ASP A 319 -17.70 -8.56 8.04
C ASP A 319 -16.23 -8.11 8.24
N THR A 320 -15.26 -8.75 7.58
CA THR A 320 -13.85 -8.32 7.57
C THR A 320 -13.56 -7.22 6.54
N VAL A 321 -14.54 -6.81 5.77
CA VAL A 321 -14.51 -5.66 4.85
C VAL A 321 -15.71 -4.75 5.12
N ASP A 322 -15.63 -3.49 4.68
CA ASP A 322 -16.73 -2.54 4.78
C ASP A 322 -17.46 -2.37 3.45
N PRO A 323 -18.81 -2.40 3.41
CA PRO A 323 -19.56 -2.01 2.23
C PRO A 323 -19.17 -0.59 1.77
N LEU A 324 -18.95 -0.41 0.46
CA LEU A 324 -18.51 0.86 -0.10
C LEU A 324 -19.53 1.42 -1.09
N TYR A 325 -19.87 2.71 -0.91
CA TYR A 325 -20.86 3.43 -1.72
C TYR A 325 -20.26 4.65 -2.45
N SER A 326 -18.95 4.66 -2.61
CA SER A 326 -18.15 5.73 -3.20
C SER A 326 -16.90 5.12 -3.83
N MET A 327 -16.35 5.72 -4.90
CA MET A 327 -15.03 5.30 -5.40
C MET A 327 -13.91 5.79 -4.50
N VAL A 328 -14.08 6.91 -3.81
CA VAL A 328 -13.14 7.39 -2.78
C VAL A 328 -13.45 6.67 -1.47
N PRO A 329 -12.51 5.92 -0.87
CA PRO A 329 -12.76 5.15 0.34
C PRO A 329 -12.97 6.03 1.57
N LYS A 330 -13.60 5.47 2.62
CA LYS A 330 -13.72 6.09 3.93
C LYS A 330 -12.33 6.41 4.48
N GLY A 331 -12.23 7.54 5.18
CA GLY A 331 -10.96 8.01 5.76
C GLY A 331 -10.19 8.97 4.86
N LEU A 332 -10.56 9.12 3.60
CA LEU A 332 -9.99 10.12 2.70
C LEU A 332 -10.91 11.32 2.50
N THR A 333 -10.30 12.49 2.35
CA THR A 333 -10.99 13.73 1.98
C THR A 333 -11.70 13.54 0.64
N GLY A 334 -12.98 13.93 0.57
CA GLY A 334 -13.81 13.75 -0.63
C GLY A 334 -14.57 12.41 -0.68
N HIS A 335 -14.52 11.56 0.36
CA HIS A 335 -15.42 10.42 0.48
C HIS A 335 -16.89 10.85 0.49
N THR A 336 -17.76 10.12 -0.20
CA THR A 336 -19.21 10.32 -0.23
C THR A 336 -19.96 9.02 0.01
N THR A 337 -21.28 9.10 0.06
CA THR A 337 -22.20 7.94 0.07
C THR A 337 -23.09 7.90 -1.18
N GLY A 338 -22.66 8.54 -2.28
CA GLY A 338 -23.49 8.85 -3.45
C GLY A 338 -24.22 7.63 -4.03
N PHE A 339 -23.60 6.46 -4.08
CA PHE A 339 -24.30 5.23 -4.51
C PHE A 339 -25.43 4.82 -3.57
N PHE A 340 -25.30 5.07 -2.25
CA PHE A 340 -26.38 4.79 -1.30
C PHE A 340 -27.46 5.87 -1.38
N ASP A 341 -27.08 7.11 -1.54
CA ASP A 341 -28.02 8.24 -1.60
C ASP A 341 -28.95 8.12 -2.82
N ASP A 342 -28.44 7.69 -3.98
CA ASP A 342 -29.23 7.60 -5.21
C ASP A 342 -29.98 6.25 -5.35
N TYR A 343 -29.31 5.13 -5.00
CA TYR A 343 -29.91 3.79 -5.18
C TYR A 343 -30.57 3.26 -3.92
N GLY A 344 -30.09 3.64 -2.71
CA GLY A 344 -30.59 3.19 -1.41
C GLY A 344 -30.39 1.70 -1.19
N GLU A 345 -31.32 1.11 -0.42
CA GLU A 345 -31.38 -0.35 -0.21
C GLU A 345 -31.70 -1.10 -1.51
N PRO A 346 -31.20 -2.34 -1.68
CA PRO A 346 -31.49 -3.15 -2.87
C PRO A 346 -32.98 -3.27 -3.15
N SER A 347 -33.39 -3.02 -4.39
CA SER A 347 -34.82 -2.99 -4.77
C SER A 347 -35.07 -3.50 -6.20
N VAL A 348 -35.53 -4.75 -6.29
CA VAL A 348 -35.95 -5.35 -7.57
C VAL A 348 -37.04 -4.55 -8.28
N PRO A 349 -38.09 -4.00 -7.58
CA PRO A 349 -39.09 -3.17 -8.23
C PRO A 349 -38.53 -1.88 -8.87
N LYS A 350 -37.58 -1.21 -8.20
CA LYS A 350 -36.91 -0.04 -8.77
C LYS A 350 -36.05 -0.41 -9.97
N ALA A 351 -35.25 -1.49 -9.90
CA ALA A 351 -34.44 -1.97 -11.00
C ALA A 351 -35.29 -2.34 -12.23
N ARG A 352 -36.41 -3.02 -12.02
CA ARG A 352 -37.37 -3.36 -13.09
C ARG A 352 -37.91 -2.10 -13.79
N ARG A 353 -38.24 -1.05 -13.02
CA ARG A 353 -38.71 0.21 -13.57
C ARG A 353 -37.65 0.87 -14.44
N ILE A 354 -36.40 0.93 -13.96
CA ILE A 354 -35.26 1.48 -14.72
C ILE A 354 -35.12 0.77 -16.08
N LEU A 355 -35.16 -0.55 -16.10
CA LEU A 355 -35.07 -1.33 -17.33
C LEU A 355 -36.28 -1.11 -18.24
N ALA A 356 -37.49 -1.09 -17.68
CA ALA A 356 -38.72 -0.89 -18.45
C ALA A 356 -38.79 0.49 -19.10
N GLU A 357 -38.36 1.56 -18.43
CA GLU A 357 -38.24 2.92 -18.97
C GLU A 357 -37.27 3.00 -20.16
N ALA A 358 -36.27 2.11 -20.18
CA ALA A 358 -35.32 1.93 -21.29
C ALA A 358 -35.82 0.93 -22.35
N GLY A 359 -37.07 0.44 -22.27
CA GLY A 359 -37.64 -0.54 -23.21
C GLY A 359 -37.10 -1.95 -23.07
N ILE A 360 -36.46 -2.31 -21.91
CA ILE A 360 -35.90 -3.63 -21.65
C ILE A 360 -36.86 -4.41 -20.74
N THR A 361 -37.51 -5.42 -21.31
CA THR A 361 -38.55 -6.22 -20.61
C THR A 361 -38.16 -7.65 -20.37
N GLU A 362 -37.19 -8.16 -21.12
CA GLU A 362 -36.65 -9.51 -20.97
C GLU A 362 -35.42 -9.52 -20.06
N PRO A 363 -35.10 -10.66 -19.43
CA PRO A 363 -33.88 -10.79 -18.65
C PRO A 363 -32.64 -10.44 -19.47
N VAL A 364 -31.76 -9.63 -18.90
CA VAL A 364 -30.53 -9.13 -19.55
C VAL A 364 -29.42 -10.16 -19.39
N PRO A 365 -28.85 -10.71 -20.48
CA PRO A 365 -27.70 -11.61 -20.37
C PRO A 365 -26.44 -10.80 -20.09
N LEU A 366 -25.73 -11.14 -19.00
CA LEU A 366 -24.46 -10.55 -18.64
C LEU A 366 -23.42 -11.62 -18.32
N THR A 367 -22.20 -11.43 -18.83
CA THR A 367 -21.04 -12.25 -18.43
C THR A 367 -20.19 -11.46 -17.44
N LEU A 368 -20.03 -11.98 -16.23
CA LEU A 368 -19.20 -11.42 -15.19
C LEU A 368 -17.87 -12.17 -15.14
N TRP A 369 -16.77 -11.43 -15.23
CA TRP A 369 -15.43 -11.97 -15.20
C TRP A 369 -14.70 -11.62 -13.90
N TYR A 370 -13.92 -12.57 -13.38
CA TYR A 370 -13.04 -12.37 -12.22
C TYR A 370 -11.68 -13.05 -12.40
N THR A 371 -10.69 -12.62 -11.62
CA THR A 371 -9.39 -13.28 -11.55
C THR A 371 -9.35 -14.28 -10.39
N THR A 372 -8.56 -15.35 -10.51
CA THR A 372 -8.52 -16.45 -9.54
C THR A 372 -7.38 -16.35 -8.53
N ASP A 373 -6.39 -15.46 -8.76
CA ASP A 373 -5.10 -15.46 -8.08
C ASP A 373 -4.57 -14.05 -7.70
N ARG A 374 -5.47 -13.05 -7.55
CA ARG A 374 -5.05 -11.68 -7.24
C ARG A 374 -5.68 -11.08 -5.98
N TYR A 375 -6.99 -11.25 -5.78
CA TYR A 375 -7.74 -10.49 -4.77
C TYR A 375 -8.23 -11.37 -3.59
N GLY A 376 -7.58 -12.52 -3.37
CA GLY A 376 -7.89 -13.44 -2.28
C GLY A 376 -8.79 -14.60 -2.68
N SER A 377 -8.88 -15.57 -1.78
CA SER A 377 -9.65 -16.82 -1.94
C SER A 377 -11.16 -16.58 -2.03
N GLU A 378 -11.63 -15.49 -1.45
CA GLU A 378 -13.06 -15.11 -1.39
C GLU A 378 -13.60 -14.59 -2.72
N THR A 379 -12.73 -14.20 -3.68
CA THR A 379 -13.16 -13.60 -4.96
C THR A 379 -14.15 -14.46 -5.72
N ALA A 380 -13.93 -15.78 -5.78
CA ALA A 380 -14.87 -16.69 -6.45
C ALA A 380 -16.23 -16.78 -5.73
N LEU A 381 -16.24 -16.67 -4.41
CA LEU A 381 -17.48 -16.65 -3.60
C LEU A 381 -18.22 -15.32 -3.77
N GLU A 382 -17.51 -14.20 -3.87
CA GLU A 382 -18.10 -12.89 -4.18
C GLU A 382 -18.84 -12.92 -5.51
N PHE A 383 -18.23 -13.44 -6.57
CA PHE A 383 -18.88 -13.52 -7.87
C PHE A 383 -20.05 -14.48 -7.89
N LYS A 384 -20.03 -15.58 -7.13
CA LYS A 384 -21.20 -16.45 -6.93
C LYS A 384 -22.32 -15.75 -6.16
N GLU A 385 -22.01 -14.92 -5.17
CA GLU A 385 -23.04 -14.15 -4.46
C GLU A 385 -23.62 -13.05 -5.38
N LEU A 386 -22.82 -12.37 -6.21
CA LEU A 386 -23.29 -11.44 -7.23
C LEU A 386 -24.23 -12.12 -8.24
N GLU A 387 -23.84 -13.28 -8.80
CA GLU A 387 -24.69 -14.11 -9.67
C GLU A 387 -26.04 -14.43 -8.97
N ARG A 388 -25.97 -14.97 -7.75
CA ARG A 388 -27.18 -15.30 -6.98
C ARG A 388 -28.11 -14.10 -6.78
N GLN A 389 -27.58 -12.92 -6.45
CA GLN A 389 -28.38 -11.70 -6.23
C GLN A 389 -29.05 -11.23 -7.53
N LEU A 390 -28.30 -11.18 -8.61
CA LEU A 390 -28.78 -10.72 -9.91
C LEU A 390 -29.82 -11.66 -10.51
N GLU A 391 -29.59 -12.98 -10.48
CA GLU A 391 -30.55 -13.98 -10.96
C GLU A 391 -31.82 -14.08 -10.09
N ALA A 392 -31.68 -13.94 -8.77
CA ALA A 392 -32.84 -13.92 -7.86
C ALA A 392 -33.80 -12.77 -8.17
N SER A 393 -33.33 -11.67 -8.77
CA SER A 393 -34.14 -10.55 -9.24
C SER A 393 -35.04 -10.92 -10.43
N LYS A 394 -34.68 -11.96 -11.20
CA LYS A 394 -35.27 -12.36 -12.49
C LYS A 394 -35.17 -11.25 -13.56
N LEU A 395 -34.24 -10.33 -13.42
CA LEU A 395 -33.96 -9.27 -14.37
C LEU A 395 -32.71 -9.54 -15.19
N PHE A 396 -31.90 -10.49 -14.74
CA PHE A 396 -30.61 -10.83 -15.33
C PHE A 396 -30.46 -12.34 -15.50
N ASP A 397 -29.72 -12.72 -16.55
CA ASP A 397 -29.24 -14.09 -16.83
C ASP A 397 -27.70 -14.03 -16.80
N ILE A 398 -27.07 -14.61 -15.77
CA ILE A 398 -25.67 -14.39 -15.46
C ILE A 398 -24.81 -15.58 -15.88
N THR A 399 -23.70 -15.30 -16.52
CA THR A 399 -22.63 -16.27 -16.79
C THR A 399 -21.35 -15.85 -16.07
N LEU A 400 -20.81 -16.70 -15.20
CA LEU A 400 -19.51 -16.45 -14.57
C LEU A 400 -18.37 -17.01 -15.40
N LYS A 401 -17.29 -16.23 -15.53
CA LYS A 401 -16.03 -16.66 -16.14
C LYS A 401 -14.84 -16.14 -15.34
N SER A 402 -13.74 -16.89 -15.37
CA SER A 402 -12.52 -16.50 -14.67
C SER A 402 -11.27 -16.81 -15.48
N ARG A 403 -10.19 -16.09 -15.16
CA ARG A 403 -8.82 -16.34 -15.66
C ARG A 403 -7.79 -15.98 -14.58
N PRO A 404 -6.59 -16.59 -14.60
CA PRO A 404 -5.45 -16.12 -13.84
C PRO A 404 -5.07 -14.69 -14.21
N TRP A 405 -4.53 -13.92 -13.25
CA TRP A 405 -4.28 -12.48 -13.37
C TRP A 405 -3.56 -12.09 -14.66
N LYS A 406 -2.49 -12.78 -15.01
CA LYS A 406 -1.69 -12.49 -16.22
C LYS A 406 -2.56 -12.42 -17.49
N THR A 407 -3.38 -13.43 -17.73
CA THR A 407 -4.27 -13.48 -18.91
C THR A 407 -5.55 -12.67 -18.71
N TYR A 408 -5.92 -12.41 -17.45
CA TYR A 408 -7.06 -11.54 -17.12
C TYR A 408 -6.80 -10.10 -17.50
N VAL A 409 -5.60 -9.58 -17.21
CA VAL A 409 -5.16 -8.24 -17.60
C VAL A 409 -5.21 -8.07 -19.12
N GLU A 410 -4.68 -9.03 -19.88
CA GLU A 410 -4.71 -8.97 -21.33
C GLU A 410 -6.14 -8.89 -21.90
N GLY A 411 -7.09 -9.62 -21.28
CA GLY A 411 -8.47 -9.66 -21.73
C GLY A 411 -9.20 -8.32 -21.50
N TYR A 412 -9.10 -7.74 -20.30
CA TYR A 412 -9.78 -6.46 -20.06
C TYR A 412 -9.13 -5.29 -20.82
N GLN A 413 -7.81 -5.31 -21.03
CA GLN A 413 -7.12 -4.30 -21.84
C GLN A 413 -7.53 -4.36 -23.32
N LYS A 414 -7.96 -5.51 -23.81
CA LYS A 414 -8.51 -5.69 -25.16
C LYS A 414 -10.04 -5.43 -25.25
N GLY A 415 -10.67 -5.10 -24.11
CA GLY A 415 -12.13 -4.90 -24.07
C GLY A 415 -12.94 -6.19 -24.24
N GLU A 416 -12.36 -7.39 -23.93
CA GLU A 416 -13.03 -8.68 -24.12
C GLU A 416 -14.14 -8.94 -23.08
N TYR A 417 -14.15 -8.21 -21.95
CA TYR A 417 -15.04 -8.52 -20.82
C TYR A 417 -16.20 -7.52 -20.75
N PRO A 418 -17.46 -8.01 -20.79
CA PRO A 418 -18.65 -7.17 -20.60
C PRO A 418 -18.68 -6.50 -19.23
N VAL A 419 -18.55 -7.30 -18.16
CA VAL A 419 -18.46 -6.84 -16.77
C VAL A 419 -17.33 -7.61 -16.08
N PHE A 420 -16.52 -6.90 -15.29
CA PHE A 420 -15.40 -7.56 -14.62
C PHE A 420 -15.05 -6.88 -13.29
N GLY A 421 -14.55 -7.69 -12.34
CA GLY A 421 -14.11 -7.22 -11.03
C GLY A 421 -12.69 -6.73 -11.02
N ARG A 422 -12.45 -5.60 -10.32
CA ARG A 422 -11.11 -5.05 -10.08
C ARG A 422 -10.98 -4.55 -8.66
N GLY A 423 -9.76 -4.67 -8.12
CA GLY A 423 -9.33 -3.95 -6.95
C GLY A 423 -8.46 -2.75 -7.32
N TRP A 424 -8.38 -1.81 -6.41
CA TRP A 424 -7.47 -0.67 -6.46
C TRP A 424 -6.85 -0.45 -5.09
N ALA A 425 -5.54 -0.61 -5.01
CA ALA A 425 -4.74 -0.12 -3.90
C ALA A 425 -4.20 1.25 -4.29
N PRO A 426 -4.35 2.30 -3.48
CA PRO A 426 -3.94 3.63 -3.89
C PRO A 426 -2.41 3.74 -3.98
N ASP A 427 -1.93 4.46 -4.98
CA ASP A 427 -0.51 4.84 -5.06
C ASP A 427 -0.16 5.84 -3.96
N PHE A 428 -1.14 6.70 -3.63
CA PHE A 428 -1.05 7.71 -2.58
C PHE A 428 -2.46 8.08 -2.05
N PRO A 429 -2.56 8.55 -0.80
CA PRO A 429 -3.83 8.75 -0.10
C PRO A 429 -4.50 10.09 -0.46
N ASP A 430 -4.89 10.27 -1.72
CA ASP A 430 -5.66 11.42 -2.20
C ASP A 430 -6.82 10.96 -3.09
N ALA A 431 -7.97 11.67 -3.05
CA ALA A 431 -9.13 11.36 -3.87
C ALA A 431 -8.84 11.36 -5.38
N ASP A 432 -7.87 12.15 -5.83
CA ASP A 432 -7.41 12.16 -7.23
C ASP A 432 -7.01 10.76 -7.69
N ASN A 433 -6.34 9.97 -6.84
CA ASN A 433 -5.90 8.61 -7.15
C ASN A 433 -7.04 7.58 -7.25
N PHE A 434 -8.24 7.94 -6.83
CA PHE A 434 -9.46 7.11 -6.96
C PHE A 434 -10.41 7.57 -8.06
N ILE A 435 -10.05 8.60 -8.82
CA ILE A 435 -10.85 9.14 -9.92
C ILE A 435 -10.03 9.26 -11.20
N ALA A 436 -8.88 9.94 -11.15
CA ALA A 436 -8.07 10.22 -12.33
C ALA A 436 -7.59 8.97 -13.10
N PRO A 437 -7.18 7.86 -12.44
CA PRO A 437 -6.75 6.67 -13.16
C PRO A 437 -7.83 5.99 -13.98
N PHE A 438 -9.11 6.27 -13.72
CA PHE A 438 -10.24 5.57 -14.33
C PHE A 438 -10.90 6.33 -15.49
N VAL A 439 -10.52 7.59 -15.72
CA VAL A 439 -11.12 8.43 -16.77
C VAL A 439 -10.13 8.70 -17.90
N GLY A 440 -10.66 9.07 -19.07
CA GLY A 440 -9.88 9.35 -20.26
C GLY A 440 -9.84 8.20 -21.26
N LYS A 441 -9.15 8.44 -22.40
CA LYS A 441 -9.00 7.44 -23.47
C LYS A 441 -8.09 6.29 -23.09
N GLN A 442 -7.02 6.60 -22.39
CA GLN A 442 -6.08 5.62 -21.81
C GLN A 442 -6.21 5.70 -20.30
N ASN A 443 -6.69 4.63 -19.68
CA ASN A 443 -6.98 4.58 -18.27
C ASN A 443 -6.77 3.17 -17.71
N ALA A 444 -6.88 3.02 -16.39
CA ALA A 444 -6.70 1.74 -15.72
C ALA A 444 -7.83 0.72 -15.99
N LEU A 445 -8.93 1.11 -16.64
CA LEU A 445 -10.05 0.21 -16.97
C LEU A 445 -9.81 -0.60 -18.26
N GLY A 446 -8.81 -0.23 -19.05
CA GLY A 446 -8.53 -0.86 -20.34
C GLY A 446 -9.49 -0.47 -21.46
N THR A 447 -10.57 0.25 -21.16
CA THR A 447 -11.55 0.76 -22.12
C THR A 447 -11.80 2.25 -21.89
N PRO A 448 -12.00 3.07 -22.96
CA PRO A 448 -12.18 4.50 -22.82
C PRO A 448 -13.33 4.87 -21.90
N TYR A 449 -13.12 5.88 -21.06
CA TYR A 449 -14.16 6.51 -20.27
C TYR A 449 -14.01 8.03 -20.34
N GLU A 450 -14.70 8.65 -21.31
CA GLU A 450 -14.61 10.08 -21.60
C GLU A 450 -15.60 10.89 -20.74
N ALA A 451 -15.41 10.88 -19.41
CA ALA A 451 -16.13 11.76 -18.50
C ALA A 451 -15.60 13.19 -18.65
N THR A 452 -16.09 13.91 -19.64
CA THR A 452 -15.55 15.19 -20.15
C THR A 452 -15.42 16.25 -19.04
N GLU A 453 -16.43 16.40 -18.19
CA GLU A 453 -16.41 17.36 -17.08
C GLU A 453 -15.36 17.01 -16.03
N ILE A 454 -15.21 15.73 -15.68
CA ILE A 454 -14.14 15.28 -14.76
C ILE A 454 -12.78 15.59 -15.35
N ILE A 455 -12.56 15.27 -16.62
CA ILE A 455 -11.25 15.38 -17.29
C ILE A 455 -10.85 16.83 -17.52
N ASN A 456 -11.79 17.68 -17.99
CA ASN A 456 -11.45 19.02 -18.46
C ASN A 456 -11.61 20.11 -17.39
N ASP A 457 -12.45 19.88 -16.38
CA ASP A 457 -12.80 20.91 -15.40
C ASP A 457 -12.47 20.49 -13.96
N LEU A 458 -13.01 19.37 -13.45
CA LEU A 458 -12.92 19.03 -12.03
C LEU A 458 -11.51 18.60 -11.61
N LEU A 459 -10.87 17.67 -12.32
CA LEU A 459 -9.49 17.25 -12.02
C LEU A 459 -8.48 18.39 -12.23
N PRO A 460 -8.51 19.15 -13.37
CA PRO A 460 -7.61 20.30 -13.52
C PRO A 460 -7.79 21.38 -12.47
N SER A 461 -9.03 21.68 -12.03
CA SER A 461 -9.27 22.67 -10.98
C SER A 461 -8.76 22.19 -9.62
N SER A 462 -8.98 20.90 -9.26
CA SER A 462 -8.48 20.32 -8.02
C SER A 462 -6.95 20.32 -7.94
N ARG A 463 -6.26 20.13 -9.06
CA ARG A 463 -4.80 20.08 -9.12
C ARG A 463 -4.11 21.45 -9.07
N ARG A 464 -4.88 22.55 -9.19
CA ARG A 464 -4.38 23.92 -8.94
C ARG A 464 -4.41 24.32 -7.47
N GLU A 465 -5.10 23.55 -6.63
CA GLU A 465 -5.26 23.83 -5.20
C GLU A 465 -4.34 22.94 -4.36
N SER A 466 -3.37 23.54 -3.69
CA SER A 466 -2.40 22.81 -2.87
C SER A 466 -3.02 22.30 -1.56
N ASP A 467 -3.96 23.02 -0.99
CA ASP A 467 -4.70 22.57 0.18
C ASP A 467 -5.81 21.60 -0.24
N ARG A 468 -5.56 20.31 -0.04
CA ARG A 468 -6.49 19.24 -0.43
C ARG A 468 -7.81 19.25 0.32
N GLY A 469 -7.91 19.98 1.44
CA GLY A 469 -9.17 20.25 2.13
C GLY A 469 -10.12 21.14 1.33
N ASN A 470 -9.60 22.01 0.47
CA ASN A 470 -10.39 22.94 -0.33
C ASN A 470 -10.97 22.34 -1.62
N VAL A 471 -10.60 21.10 -1.98
CA VAL A 471 -11.04 20.45 -3.22
C VAL A 471 -12.13 19.39 -3.04
N VAL A 472 -12.71 19.31 -1.85
CA VAL A 472 -13.79 18.37 -1.52
C VAL A 472 -14.92 18.43 -2.54
N LYS A 473 -15.38 19.66 -2.85
CA LYS A 473 -16.50 19.87 -3.77
C LYS A 473 -16.24 19.31 -5.17
N GLN A 474 -15.03 19.50 -5.73
CA GLN A 474 -14.66 18.96 -7.04
C GLN A 474 -14.72 17.42 -7.05
N PHE A 475 -14.30 16.77 -5.96
CA PHE A 475 -14.37 15.32 -5.85
C PHE A 475 -15.77 14.79 -5.57
N GLU A 476 -16.61 15.52 -4.83
CA GLU A 476 -18.03 15.21 -4.67
C GLU A 476 -18.76 15.27 -6.01
N GLU A 477 -18.56 16.34 -6.79
CA GLU A 477 -19.14 16.50 -8.12
C GLU A 477 -18.64 15.41 -9.10
N ALA A 478 -17.34 15.10 -9.08
CA ALA A 478 -16.79 14.03 -9.92
C ALA A 478 -17.40 12.67 -9.56
N GLN A 479 -17.56 12.36 -8.28
CA GLN A 479 -18.19 11.11 -7.83
C GLN A 479 -19.67 11.05 -8.19
N GLN A 480 -20.41 12.16 -8.15
CA GLN A 480 -21.80 12.17 -8.59
C GLN A 480 -21.93 11.79 -10.07
N ILE A 481 -21.02 12.24 -10.92
CA ILE A 481 -20.97 11.82 -12.34
C ILE A 481 -20.74 10.30 -12.45
N LEU A 482 -19.83 9.73 -11.60
CA LEU A 482 -19.60 8.28 -11.59
C LEU A 482 -20.81 7.50 -11.08
N VAL A 483 -21.53 8.02 -10.08
CA VAL A 483 -22.77 7.45 -9.53
C VAL A 483 -23.88 7.44 -10.60
N ASP A 484 -24.06 8.55 -11.31
CA ASP A 484 -25.07 8.68 -12.35
C ASP A 484 -24.83 7.71 -13.51
N ASP A 485 -23.56 7.56 -13.93
CA ASP A 485 -23.21 6.74 -15.10
C ASP A 485 -23.02 5.26 -14.77
N VAL A 486 -22.67 4.93 -13.52
CA VAL A 486 -22.37 3.56 -13.05
C VAL A 486 -21.37 2.85 -13.98
N ARG A 487 -20.37 3.59 -14.46
CA ARG A 487 -19.29 2.98 -15.25
C ARG A 487 -18.42 2.07 -14.37
N LEU A 488 -18.34 2.44 -13.10
CA LEU A 488 -17.72 1.73 -11.99
C LEU A 488 -18.76 1.54 -10.90
N LEU A 489 -18.80 0.36 -10.29
CA LEU A 489 -19.69 0.07 -9.17
C LEU A 489 -18.86 -0.38 -7.98
N PRO A 490 -18.59 0.49 -6.99
CA PRO A 490 -17.87 0.09 -5.79
C PRO A 490 -18.64 -0.97 -5.02
N LEU A 491 -17.95 -1.96 -4.48
CA LEU A 491 -18.53 -3.06 -3.72
C LEU A 491 -18.16 -2.98 -2.25
N TRP A 492 -16.85 -2.95 -1.95
CA TRP A 492 -16.35 -2.92 -0.58
C TRP A 492 -14.98 -2.26 -0.49
N GLN A 493 -14.65 -1.86 0.72
CA GLN A 493 -13.36 -1.33 1.14
C GLN A 493 -12.71 -2.31 2.11
N GLY A 494 -11.43 -2.63 1.88
CA GLY A 494 -10.67 -3.52 2.73
C GLY A 494 -10.37 -2.90 4.11
N ARG A 495 -10.16 -3.78 5.09
CA ARG A 495 -9.55 -3.45 6.38
C ARG A 495 -8.22 -4.16 6.47
N PRO A 496 -7.12 -3.48 6.79
CA PRO A 496 -5.89 -4.17 7.11
C PRO A 496 -6.02 -4.87 8.46
N TYR A 497 -5.60 -6.13 8.51
CA TYR A 497 -5.51 -6.92 9.73
C TYR A 497 -4.06 -7.34 9.97
N VAL A 498 -3.60 -7.15 11.19
CA VAL A 498 -2.30 -7.59 11.68
C VAL A 498 -2.52 -8.48 12.89
N ALA A 499 -2.18 -9.75 12.79
CA ALA A 499 -2.12 -10.63 13.95
C ALA A 499 -0.67 -10.66 14.47
N ALA A 500 -0.48 -10.45 15.75
CA ALA A 500 0.85 -10.33 16.33
C ALA A 500 0.94 -11.02 17.71
N SER A 501 2.12 -11.47 18.09
CA SER A 501 2.42 -11.85 19.45
C SER A 501 2.21 -10.67 20.40
N ARG A 502 1.81 -10.92 21.65
CA ARG A 502 1.52 -9.84 22.62
C ARG A 502 2.76 -9.07 23.08
N ASP A 503 3.94 -9.63 22.91
CA ASP A 503 5.21 -8.95 23.16
C ASP A 503 5.58 -7.95 22.05
N ILE A 504 4.94 -8.01 20.88
CA ILE A 504 5.13 -7.01 19.83
C ILE A 504 4.29 -5.78 20.11
N SER A 505 4.89 -4.59 19.95
CA SER A 505 4.26 -3.27 20.04
C SER A 505 4.51 -2.50 18.77
N GLY A 506 3.71 -1.45 18.55
CA GLY A 506 3.84 -0.55 17.40
C GLY A 506 3.13 -1.02 16.14
N ALA A 507 2.61 -2.25 16.12
CA ALA A 507 1.89 -2.79 14.97
C ALA A 507 0.63 -1.96 14.62
N GLU A 508 -0.04 -1.39 15.62
CA GLU A 508 -1.23 -0.55 15.48
C GLU A 508 -1.00 0.78 14.74
N ARG A 509 0.25 1.20 14.62
CA ARG A 509 0.66 2.45 13.95
C ARG A 509 1.74 2.24 12.90
N SER A 510 2.03 0.99 12.57
CA SER A 510 3.09 0.65 11.60
C SER A 510 2.68 0.81 10.16
N LEU A 511 1.38 0.92 9.85
CA LEU A 511 0.91 1.12 8.48
C LEU A 511 0.86 2.60 8.13
N ASP A 512 1.45 2.96 6.98
CA ASP A 512 1.30 4.30 6.41
C ASP A 512 -0.11 4.47 5.78
N PRO A 513 -0.50 5.67 5.35
CA PRO A 513 -1.81 5.91 4.74
C PRO A 513 -2.07 5.14 3.44
N SER A 514 -1.03 4.59 2.80
CA SER A 514 -1.14 3.68 1.65
C SER A 514 -1.10 2.20 2.08
N THR A 515 -1.27 1.93 3.40
CA THR A 515 -1.25 0.61 4.03
C THR A 515 0.08 -0.15 3.92
N ILE A 516 1.20 0.55 3.66
CA ILE A 516 2.54 -0.04 3.63
C ILE A 516 3.14 -0.05 5.03
N MET A 517 3.71 -1.19 5.43
CA MET A 517 4.26 -1.37 6.78
C MET A 517 5.61 -0.66 6.94
N MET A 518 5.63 0.25 7.91
CA MET A 518 6.83 0.91 8.42
C MET A 518 7.47 0.01 9.49
N LEU A 519 8.38 -0.87 9.09
CA LEU A 519 8.99 -1.89 9.96
C LEU A 519 9.73 -1.28 11.16
N TRP A 520 10.18 -0.05 11.04
CA TRP A 520 10.87 0.67 12.12
C TRP A 520 9.97 1.06 13.30
N GLN A 521 8.64 0.96 13.16
CA GLN A 521 7.70 1.22 14.26
C GLN A 521 7.51 0.02 15.20
N LEU A 522 7.91 -1.16 14.75
CA LEU A 522 7.77 -2.39 15.53
C LEU A 522 8.83 -2.46 16.63
N SER A 523 8.44 -2.94 17.79
CA SER A 523 9.36 -3.21 18.92
C SER A 523 8.89 -4.41 19.73
N ARG A 524 9.83 -5.10 20.41
CA ARG A 524 9.49 -6.06 21.46
C ARG A 524 9.30 -5.32 22.79
N LYS A 525 8.31 -5.75 23.56
CA LYS A 525 8.14 -5.28 24.94
C LYS A 525 9.19 -5.97 25.79
N THR A 526 10.01 -5.23 26.48
CA THR A 526 10.87 -5.80 27.53
C THR A 526 9.99 -6.36 28.65
N SER A 527 10.10 -7.65 28.89
CA SER A 527 9.45 -8.27 30.06
C SER A 527 10.12 -7.72 31.33
N TRP A 528 9.34 -7.02 32.17
CA TRP A 528 9.75 -6.56 33.47
C TRP A 528 9.60 -7.67 34.52
#